data_9bad225974b0e119497b1f009d52c898
#
_entry.id   9bad225974b0e119497b1f009d52c898
#
_cell.length_a   1.000
_cell.length_b   1.000
_cell.length_c   1.000
_cell.angle_alpha   90.00
_cell.angle_beta   90.00
_cell.angle_gamma   90.00
#
_symmetry.space_group_name_H-M   'P 1'
#
loop_
_entity.id
_entity.type
_entity.pdbx_description
1 polymer ?
#
loop_
_entity_poly.entity_id
_entity_poly.type
_entity_poly.pdbx_seq_one_letter_code
_entity_poly.pdbx_strand_id
1 'polypeptide(L)'
;MAMRFFRFTGFLLVLGTLLQGCSQMNLKNVVKEPSVQVQNIAVREVNLDSVGLDLVMKVTNPNAYTLALAGYDYRIRFNDHQLVEGSTNEGFRVAANASNQIKVPFKVGFKDVMKLLDSMGDSNSLHYEVDADMRLDAPVLNLFNIKSHKKGDITIPQLPKVSFGDLKVKSFNFSEASFELAMQITNPNDFGLDLKDLDYKFSMGGQKWFDGRIDQTVKLGEKQTTTVKIPVSVSLMKLGSGAFNAIQKGNFTDYSLDANFKLDSTYPALKNLQIPIHYAP
;
A
#
# COMPACT_ATOMS: atom_id res chain seq x y z
N MET A 1 48.24 -74.68 28.54
CA MET A 1 48.32 -73.60 27.53
C MET A 1 46.92 -73.31 26.97
N ALA A 2 45.87 -73.23 27.79
CA ALA A 2 44.49 -73.11 27.32
C ALA A 2 43.64 -72.08 28.08
N MET A 3 44.24 -71.13 28.79
CA MET A 3 43.49 -70.25 29.67
C MET A 3 43.63 -68.73 29.34
N ARG A 4 44.25 -68.38 28.20
CA ARG A 4 44.40 -66.97 27.77
C ARG A 4 43.50 -66.52 26.60
N PHE A 5 42.84 -67.43 25.93
CA PHE A 5 41.98 -67.12 24.78
C PHE A 5 40.56 -66.72 25.14
N PHE A 6 40.08 -67.02 26.32
CA PHE A 6 38.67 -66.75 26.72
C PHE A 6 38.40 -65.33 27.22
N ARG A 7 39.45 -64.57 27.54
CA ARG A 7 39.32 -63.19 28.03
C ARG A 7 39.22 -62.13 26.93
N PHE A 8 39.73 -62.43 25.71
CA PHE A 8 39.72 -61.52 24.59
C PHE A 8 38.43 -61.49 23.82
N THR A 9 37.72 -62.60 23.75
CA THR A 9 36.41 -62.73 23.06
C THR A 9 35.27 -62.04 23.81
N GLY A 10 35.31 -62.01 25.15
CA GLY A 10 34.34 -61.33 25.97
C GLY A 10 34.41 -59.80 25.86
N PHE A 11 35.65 -59.25 25.71
CA PHE A 11 35.83 -57.79 25.57
C PHE A 11 35.43 -57.26 24.21
N LEU A 12 35.55 -58.03 23.13
CA LEU A 12 35.12 -57.66 21.78
C LEU A 12 33.59 -57.68 21.64
N LEU A 13 32.92 -58.58 22.37
CA LEU A 13 31.44 -58.70 22.35
C LEU A 13 30.77 -57.54 23.13
N VAL A 14 31.37 -57.05 24.20
CA VAL A 14 30.88 -55.89 24.98
C VAL A 14 31.10 -54.57 24.20
N LEU A 15 32.19 -54.43 23.46
CA LEU A 15 32.46 -53.25 22.65
C LEU A 15 31.51 -53.18 21.42
N GLY A 16 31.09 -54.31 20.85
CA GLY A 16 30.16 -54.40 19.74
C GLY A 16 28.72 -53.96 20.11
N THR A 17 28.28 -54.20 21.35
CA THR A 17 26.94 -53.81 21.83
C THR A 17 26.82 -52.32 22.20
N LEU A 18 27.93 -51.63 22.47
CA LEU A 18 27.93 -50.19 22.73
C LEU A 18 27.82 -49.33 21.45
N LEU A 19 28.12 -49.90 20.29
CA LEU A 19 28.04 -49.20 19.00
C LEU A 19 26.64 -49.28 18.35
N GLN A 20 25.75 -50.13 18.84
CA GLN A 20 24.39 -50.24 18.31
C GLN A 20 23.39 -49.26 18.94
N GLY A 21 23.78 -48.54 19.99
CA GLY A 21 22.91 -47.61 20.72
C GLY A 21 22.69 -46.24 20.05
N CYS A 22 23.48 -45.88 19.04
CA CYS A 22 23.42 -44.52 18.45
C CYS A 22 22.62 -44.41 17.14
N SER A 23 22.01 -45.48 16.63
CA SER A 23 21.40 -45.45 15.29
C SER A 23 19.90 -45.07 15.24
N GLN A 24 19.28 -44.68 16.33
CA GLN A 24 17.85 -44.33 16.33
C GLN A 24 17.50 -43.00 17.06
N MET A 25 18.42 -42.05 17.16
CA MET A 25 17.99 -40.71 17.48
C MET A 25 17.31 -40.11 16.25
N ASN A 26 16.00 -40.29 16.14
CA ASN A 26 15.21 -39.62 15.13
C ASN A 26 15.22 -38.11 15.46
N LEU A 27 16.07 -37.36 14.77
CA LEU A 27 16.24 -35.90 14.93
C LEU A 27 14.90 -35.15 14.90
N LYS A 28 13.90 -35.69 14.20
CA LYS A 28 12.53 -35.15 14.19
C LYS A 28 11.83 -35.19 15.57
N ASN A 29 12.26 -36.05 16.49
CA ASN A 29 11.71 -36.13 17.86
C ASN A 29 12.34 -35.12 18.81
N VAL A 30 13.52 -34.58 18.46
CA VAL A 30 14.30 -33.60 19.29
C VAL A 30 14.05 -32.18 18.84
N VAL A 31 13.83 -31.97 17.54
CA VAL A 31 13.60 -30.66 16.93
C VAL A 31 12.11 -30.52 16.60
N LYS A 32 11.45 -29.58 17.25
CA LYS A 32 10.08 -29.20 16.91
C LYS A 32 10.07 -28.34 15.66
N GLU A 33 9.14 -28.61 14.76
CA GLU A 33 8.98 -27.85 13.52
C GLU A 33 8.65 -26.38 13.80
N PRO A 34 9.44 -25.42 13.32
CA PRO A 34 9.09 -24.01 13.36
C PRO A 34 7.89 -23.74 12.45
N SER A 35 7.14 -22.69 12.73
CA SER A 35 6.01 -22.31 11.90
C SER A 35 6.14 -20.89 11.39
N VAL A 36 5.67 -20.66 10.14
CA VAL A 36 5.42 -19.35 9.59
C VAL A 36 3.93 -19.19 9.34
N GLN A 37 3.41 -18.02 9.67
CA GLN A 37 2.01 -17.66 9.43
C GLN A 37 1.96 -16.30 8.76
N VAL A 38 1.44 -16.24 7.55
CA VAL A 38 1.03 -14.98 6.94
C VAL A 38 -0.16 -14.47 7.75
N GLN A 39 -0.04 -13.26 8.31
CA GLN A 39 -1.09 -12.65 9.11
C GLN A 39 -2.05 -11.85 8.23
N ASN A 40 -1.52 -10.89 7.49
CA ASN A 40 -2.28 -10.05 6.56
C ASN A 40 -1.36 -9.34 5.58
N ILE A 41 -1.97 -8.65 4.62
CA ILE A 41 -1.36 -7.55 3.87
C ILE A 41 -1.97 -6.26 4.42
N ALA A 42 -1.12 -5.27 4.72
CA ALA A 42 -1.52 -3.98 5.24
C ALA A 42 -1.13 -2.85 4.26
N VAL A 43 -2.00 -1.88 4.07
CA VAL A 43 -1.66 -0.66 3.31
C VAL A 43 -0.76 0.20 4.20
N ARG A 44 0.45 0.50 3.71
CA ARG A 44 1.42 1.35 4.39
C ARG A 44 1.33 2.80 3.94
N GLU A 45 1.28 3.02 2.64
CA GLU A 45 1.23 4.34 2.02
C GLU A 45 0.44 4.32 0.72
N VAL A 46 -0.16 5.44 0.37
CA VAL A 46 -0.76 5.69 -0.95
C VAL A 46 -0.18 6.98 -1.48
N ASN A 47 0.23 6.99 -2.73
CA ASN A 47 0.64 8.20 -3.45
C ASN A 47 0.00 8.19 -4.85
N LEU A 48 0.33 9.16 -5.69
CA LEU A 48 -0.27 9.29 -7.03
C LEU A 48 0.17 8.19 -8.01
N ASP A 49 1.28 7.53 -7.76
CA ASP A 49 1.90 6.57 -8.67
C ASP A 49 1.78 5.12 -8.19
N SER A 50 1.70 4.90 -6.88
CA SER A 50 1.77 3.56 -6.30
C SER A 50 1.08 3.44 -4.95
N VAL A 51 0.73 2.21 -4.60
CA VAL A 51 0.31 1.80 -3.27
C VAL A 51 1.44 0.98 -2.65
N GLY A 52 1.94 1.44 -1.50
CA GLY A 52 2.90 0.72 -0.68
C GLY A 52 2.17 -0.21 0.29
N LEU A 53 2.58 -1.46 0.30
CA LEU A 53 1.98 -2.54 1.07
C LEU A 53 3.03 -3.23 1.92
N ASP A 54 2.63 -3.77 3.07
CA ASP A 54 3.45 -4.62 3.93
C ASP A 54 2.81 -6.01 4.00
N LEU A 55 3.54 -7.05 3.57
CA LEU A 55 3.20 -8.43 3.89
C LEU A 55 3.66 -8.69 5.33
N VAL A 56 2.71 -8.99 6.20
CA VAL A 56 2.97 -9.22 7.63
C VAL A 56 2.97 -10.72 7.90
N MET A 57 4.10 -11.24 8.38
CA MET A 57 4.29 -12.65 8.71
C MET A 57 4.73 -12.80 10.16
N LYS A 58 4.25 -13.85 10.84
CA LYS A 58 4.70 -14.27 12.18
C LYS A 58 5.47 -15.57 12.06
N VAL A 59 6.71 -15.58 12.55
CA VAL A 59 7.55 -16.78 12.64
C VAL A 59 7.65 -17.21 14.09
N THR A 60 7.37 -18.47 14.37
CA THR A 60 7.40 -19.04 15.73
C THR A 60 8.44 -20.14 15.81
N ASN A 61 9.32 -20.02 16.78
CA ASN A 61 10.32 -21.03 17.15
C ASN A 61 9.89 -21.75 18.45
N PRO A 62 9.37 -22.99 18.37
CA PRO A 62 8.98 -23.76 19.56
C PRO A 62 10.17 -24.47 20.23
N ASN A 63 11.39 -24.27 19.77
CA ASN A 63 12.58 -24.95 20.26
C ASN A 63 13.27 -24.14 21.38
N ALA A 64 13.96 -24.84 22.27
CA ALA A 64 14.72 -24.24 23.38
C ALA A 64 16.07 -23.61 22.95
N TYR A 65 16.31 -23.45 21.66
CA TYR A 65 17.49 -22.81 21.08
C TYR A 65 17.09 -21.77 20.04
N THR A 66 17.97 -20.82 19.78
CA THR A 66 17.76 -19.80 18.75
C THR A 66 17.72 -20.43 17.36
N LEU A 67 16.70 -20.12 16.60
CA LEU A 67 16.54 -20.53 15.20
C LEU A 67 17.14 -19.44 14.29
N ALA A 68 18.03 -19.83 13.39
CA ALA A 68 18.53 -18.99 12.31
C ALA A 68 17.80 -19.32 11.02
N LEU A 69 17.33 -18.30 10.32
CA LEU A 69 16.70 -18.40 9.00
C LEU A 69 17.62 -17.74 7.97
N ALA A 70 17.78 -18.38 6.80
CA ALA A 70 18.63 -17.91 5.71
C ALA A 70 17.92 -16.88 4.81
N GLY A 71 16.60 -16.85 4.86
CA GLY A 71 15.77 -15.97 4.05
C GLY A 71 14.37 -16.52 3.81
N TYR A 72 13.66 -15.88 2.89
CA TYR A 72 12.31 -16.31 2.51
C TYR A 72 12.01 -15.95 1.05
N ASP A 73 11.09 -16.71 0.46
CA ASP A 73 10.48 -16.44 -0.84
C ASP A 73 8.99 -16.17 -0.62
N TYR A 74 8.42 -15.31 -1.42
CA TYR A 74 6.98 -15.06 -1.37
C TYR A 74 6.41 -14.77 -2.74
N ARG A 75 5.13 -15.13 -2.92
CA ARG A 75 4.33 -14.83 -4.10
C ARG A 75 2.98 -14.31 -3.65
N ILE A 76 2.55 -13.22 -4.25
CA ILE A 76 1.26 -12.58 -3.95
C ILE A 76 0.46 -12.48 -5.24
N ARG A 77 -0.76 -12.98 -5.19
CA ARG A 77 -1.77 -12.83 -6.23
C ARG A 77 -2.88 -11.93 -5.71
N PHE A 78 -3.39 -11.09 -6.60
CA PHE A 78 -4.59 -10.31 -6.35
C PHE A 78 -5.62 -10.66 -7.43
N ASN A 79 -6.83 -11.05 -7.02
CA ASN A 79 -7.90 -11.50 -7.93
C ASN A 79 -7.39 -12.51 -8.98
N ASP A 80 -6.64 -13.52 -8.53
CA ASP A 80 -6.00 -14.56 -9.34
C ASP A 80 -4.88 -14.10 -10.29
N HIS A 81 -4.58 -12.79 -10.35
CA HIS A 81 -3.43 -12.26 -11.09
C HIS A 81 -2.18 -12.20 -10.21
N GLN A 82 -1.11 -12.87 -10.63
CA GLN A 82 0.18 -12.74 -9.96
C GLN A 82 0.77 -11.37 -10.25
N LEU A 83 0.89 -10.52 -9.22
CA LEU A 83 1.44 -9.17 -9.35
C LEU A 83 2.80 -9.00 -8.70
N VAL A 84 3.08 -9.78 -7.65
CA VAL A 84 4.28 -9.60 -6.85
C VAL A 84 4.89 -10.97 -6.53
N GLU A 85 6.18 -11.10 -6.76
CA GLU A 85 7.00 -12.14 -6.17
C GLU A 85 8.32 -11.55 -5.71
N GLY A 86 8.89 -12.12 -4.67
CA GLY A 86 10.15 -11.66 -4.13
C GLY A 86 10.87 -12.75 -3.36
N SER A 87 12.16 -12.53 -3.22
CA SER A 87 13.08 -13.39 -2.47
C SER A 87 14.05 -12.53 -1.70
N THR A 88 14.41 -12.95 -0.49
CA THR A 88 15.52 -12.37 0.25
C THR A 88 16.42 -13.46 0.80
N ASN A 89 17.72 -13.18 0.80
CA ASN A 89 18.74 -13.98 1.47
C ASN A 89 19.23 -13.28 2.75
N GLU A 90 18.56 -12.20 3.17
CA GLU A 90 18.81 -11.59 4.47
C GLU A 90 18.27 -12.51 5.56
N GLY A 91 19.21 -13.15 6.25
CA GLY A 91 18.88 -14.02 7.37
C GLY A 91 18.42 -13.25 8.59
N PHE A 92 17.59 -13.88 9.40
CA PHE A 92 17.19 -13.35 10.70
C PHE A 92 17.12 -14.47 11.75
N ARG A 93 17.01 -14.09 13.02
CA ARG A 93 17.02 -15.04 14.13
C ARG A 93 15.75 -14.91 14.95
N VAL A 94 15.22 -16.06 15.37
CA VAL A 94 14.10 -16.16 16.30
C VAL A 94 14.60 -16.83 17.57
N ALA A 95 14.53 -16.15 18.70
CA ALA A 95 15.00 -16.65 19.98
C ALA A 95 14.27 -17.94 20.39
N ALA A 96 14.84 -18.68 21.31
CA ALA A 96 14.27 -19.89 21.89
C ALA A 96 12.86 -19.63 22.44
N ASN A 97 11.90 -20.50 22.13
CA ASN A 97 10.50 -20.42 22.56
C ASN A 97 9.81 -19.06 22.30
N ALA A 98 10.23 -18.36 21.25
CA ALA A 98 9.75 -17.02 20.90
C ALA A 98 9.08 -16.96 19.51
N SER A 99 8.41 -15.84 19.26
CA SER A 99 7.88 -15.49 17.93
C SER A 99 8.35 -14.11 17.54
N ASN A 100 8.69 -13.91 16.26
CA ASN A 100 9.01 -12.62 15.68
C ASN A 100 8.01 -12.29 14.57
N GLN A 101 7.66 -11.00 14.46
CA GLN A 101 6.90 -10.49 13.33
C GLN A 101 7.85 -9.88 12.31
N ILE A 102 7.65 -10.23 11.05
CA ILE A 102 8.40 -9.73 9.90
C ILE A 102 7.44 -8.93 9.03
N LYS A 103 7.86 -7.74 8.61
CA LYS A 103 7.14 -6.92 7.63
C LYS A 103 7.98 -6.86 6.37
N VAL A 104 7.41 -7.32 5.27
CA VAL A 104 8.04 -7.30 3.95
C VAL A 104 7.40 -6.20 3.13
N PRO A 105 8.08 -5.07 2.94
CA PRO A 105 7.54 -3.96 2.16
C PRO A 105 7.60 -4.27 0.67
N PHE A 106 6.52 -3.97 -0.04
CA PHE A 106 6.46 -4.00 -1.49
C PHE A 106 5.57 -2.88 -2.03
N LYS A 107 5.64 -2.61 -3.33
CA LYS A 107 4.84 -1.57 -4.01
C LYS A 107 4.13 -2.15 -5.21
N VAL A 108 2.92 -1.69 -5.43
CA VAL A 108 2.13 -1.99 -6.63
C VAL A 108 1.81 -0.67 -7.31
N GLY A 109 2.01 -0.60 -8.64
CA GLY A 109 1.70 0.59 -9.42
C GLY A 109 0.21 0.93 -9.32
N PHE A 110 -0.12 2.22 -9.11
CA PHE A 110 -1.51 2.63 -8.94
C PHE A 110 -2.37 2.30 -10.16
N LYS A 111 -1.82 2.42 -11.38
CA LYS A 111 -2.51 2.03 -12.62
C LYS A 111 -2.89 0.54 -12.66
N ASP A 112 -2.06 -0.34 -12.11
CA ASP A 112 -2.34 -1.77 -12.09
C ASP A 112 -3.39 -2.10 -11.03
N VAL A 113 -3.34 -1.45 -9.87
CA VAL A 113 -4.38 -1.53 -8.84
C VAL A 113 -5.73 -1.04 -9.41
N MET A 114 -5.75 0.10 -10.10
CA MET A 114 -6.99 0.65 -10.68
C MET A 114 -7.59 -0.28 -11.72
N LYS A 115 -6.79 -0.87 -12.62
CA LYS A 115 -7.28 -1.86 -13.59
C LYS A 115 -7.96 -3.06 -12.91
N LEU A 116 -7.39 -3.53 -11.78
CA LEU A 116 -7.99 -4.61 -11.01
C LEU A 116 -9.32 -4.17 -10.38
N LEU A 117 -9.37 -2.98 -9.79
CA LEU A 117 -10.59 -2.43 -9.18
C LEU A 117 -11.68 -2.14 -10.24
N ASP A 118 -11.32 -1.59 -11.39
CA ASP A 118 -12.26 -1.32 -12.50
C ASP A 118 -12.93 -2.60 -13.01
N SER A 119 -12.22 -3.73 -12.98
CA SER A 119 -12.77 -5.04 -13.33
C SER A 119 -13.79 -5.58 -12.32
N MET A 120 -13.87 -4.98 -11.12
CA MET A 120 -14.71 -5.42 -10.01
C MET A 120 -15.95 -4.54 -9.77
N GLY A 121 -16.14 -3.48 -10.56
CA GLY A 121 -17.24 -2.52 -10.39
C GLY A 121 -17.02 -1.61 -9.17
N ASP A 122 -18.03 -1.44 -8.31
CA ASP A 122 -18.00 -0.50 -7.19
C ASP A 122 -17.23 -1.01 -5.95
N SER A 123 -16.56 -2.16 -6.04
CA SER A 123 -15.82 -2.74 -4.90
C SER A 123 -14.43 -2.10 -4.77
N ASN A 124 -14.07 -1.70 -3.55
CA ASN A 124 -12.72 -1.25 -3.17
C ASN A 124 -11.87 -2.38 -2.58
N SER A 125 -12.42 -3.60 -2.48
CA SER A 125 -11.79 -4.74 -1.83
C SER A 125 -11.14 -5.64 -2.87
N LEU A 126 -9.84 -5.87 -2.74
CA LEU A 126 -9.09 -6.84 -3.53
C LEU A 126 -8.94 -8.13 -2.75
N HIS A 127 -9.31 -9.24 -3.36
CA HIS A 127 -8.99 -10.55 -2.83
C HIS A 127 -7.50 -10.85 -3.05
N TYR A 128 -6.79 -11.25 -2.00
CA TYR A 128 -5.39 -11.63 -2.10
C TYR A 128 -5.15 -13.08 -1.70
N GLU A 129 -4.15 -13.67 -2.33
CA GLU A 129 -3.62 -14.98 -1.99
C GLU A 129 -2.10 -14.88 -1.89
N VAL A 130 -1.54 -15.32 -0.75
CA VAL A 130 -0.11 -15.28 -0.45
C VAL A 130 0.41 -16.69 -0.23
N ASP A 131 1.48 -17.03 -0.94
CA ASP A 131 2.34 -18.18 -0.66
C ASP A 131 3.67 -17.65 -0.13
N ALA A 132 4.11 -18.14 1.02
CA ALA A 132 5.41 -17.82 1.62
C ALA A 132 6.18 -19.09 1.96
N ASP A 133 7.47 -19.11 1.66
CA ASP A 133 8.38 -20.22 1.91
C ASP A 133 9.62 -19.71 2.66
N MET A 134 9.92 -20.28 3.83
CA MET A 134 11.04 -19.89 4.66
C MET A 134 12.18 -20.87 4.56
N ARG A 135 13.38 -20.34 4.36
CA ARG A 135 14.65 -21.14 4.32
C ARG A 135 15.34 -21.09 5.67
N LEU A 136 15.71 -22.26 6.19
CA LEU A 136 16.47 -22.39 7.42
C LEU A 136 17.98 -22.33 7.15
N ASP A 137 18.72 -21.69 8.05
CA ASP A 137 20.19 -21.59 8.02
C ASP A 137 20.81 -22.72 8.88
N ALA A 138 20.48 -23.98 8.56
CA ALA A 138 21.11 -25.12 9.20
C ALA A 138 20.95 -26.38 8.36
N PRO A 139 22.04 -27.10 8.05
CA PRO A 139 22.00 -28.30 7.18
C PRO A 139 21.07 -29.40 7.67
N VAL A 140 20.94 -29.55 9.00
CA VAL A 140 20.07 -30.57 9.63
C VAL A 140 18.60 -30.19 9.60
N LEU A 141 18.27 -28.89 9.50
CA LEU A 141 16.91 -28.37 9.53
C LEU A 141 16.32 -28.18 8.12
N ASN A 142 17.09 -28.38 7.06
CA ASN A 142 16.59 -28.41 5.67
C ASN A 142 15.57 -29.54 5.41
N LEU A 143 15.33 -30.39 6.42
CA LEU A 143 14.26 -31.38 6.41
C LEU A 143 12.87 -30.80 6.60
N PHE A 144 12.76 -29.56 7.07
CA PHE A 144 11.48 -28.86 7.28
C PHE A 144 11.23 -27.88 6.14
N ASN A 145 10.09 -28.03 5.50
CA ASN A 145 9.60 -27.12 4.48
C ASN A 145 8.60 -26.16 5.14
N ILE A 146 9.09 -25.01 5.60
CA ILE A 146 8.27 -24.07 6.35
C ILE A 146 7.50 -23.18 5.37
N LYS A 147 6.28 -23.61 5.04
CA LYS A 147 5.40 -22.92 4.11
C LYS A 147 4.20 -22.32 4.83
N SER A 148 3.71 -21.23 4.30
CA SER A 148 2.45 -20.62 4.71
C SER A 148 1.67 -20.21 3.48
N HIS A 149 0.38 -20.49 3.52
CA HIS A 149 -0.59 -20.05 2.54
C HIS A 149 -1.69 -19.26 3.25
N LYS A 150 -2.07 -18.11 2.69
CA LYS A 150 -3.12 -17.26 3.24
C LYS A 150 -3.93 -16.62 2.14
N LYS A 151 -5.26 -16.66 2.31
CA LYS A 151 -6.22 -15.87 1.52
C LYS A 151 -6.86 -14.81 2.43
N GLY A 152 -7.25 -13.71 1.84
CA GLY A 152 -7.94 -12.63 2.54
C GLY A 152 -8.31 -11.50 1.60
N ASP A 153 -8.90 -10.48 2.17
CA ASP A 153 -9.31 -9.29 1.46
C ASP A 153 -8.58 -8.07 2.00
N ILE A 154 -8.25 -7.13 1.11
CA ILE A 154 -7.66 -5.86 1.47
C ILE A 154 -8.44 -4.74 0.78
N THR A 155 -8.84 -3.73 1.56
CA THR A 155 -9.46 -2.53 1.02
C THR A 155 -8.37 -1.55 0.61
N ILE A 156 -8.35 -1.18 -0.66
CA ILE A 156 -7.44 -0.18 -1.21
C ILE A 156 -8.17 1.16 -1.26
N PRO A 157 -7.72 2.18 -0.51
CA PRO A 157 -8.31 3.50 -0.58
C PRO A 157 -8.09 4.11 -1.96
N GLN A 158 -9.14 4.70 -2.51
CA GLN A 158 -9.11 5.41 -3.79
C GLN A 158 -8.96 6.91 -3.56
N LEU A 159 -8.30 7.58 -4.51
CA LEU A 159 -8.24 9.03 -4.53
C LEU A 159 -9.61 9.62 -4.89
N PRO A 160 -9.97 10.82 -4.37
CA PRO A 160 -11.19 11.50 -4.77
C PRO A 160 -11.22 11.77 -6.27
N LYS A 161 -12.39 11.59 -6.89
CA LYS A 161 -12.62 11.96 -8.30
C LYS A 161 -13.07 13.41 -8.34
N VAL A 162 -12.43 14.21 -9.20
CA VAL A 162 -12.74 15.62 -9.36
C VAL A 162 -13.29 15.88 -10.76
N SER A 163 -14.38 16.63 -10.84
CA SER A 163 -14.94 17.15 -12.08
C SER A 163 -15.35 18.60 -11.91
N PHE A 164 -15.47 19.32 -13.01
CA PHE A 164 -15.77 20.73 -13.01
C PHE A 164 -17.05 20.97 -13.81
N GLY A 165 -17.87 21.89 -13.31
CA GLY A 165 -19.03 22.41 -14.03
C GLY A 165 -18.67 23.68 -14.81
N ASP A 166 -19.70 24.35 -15.32
CA ASP A 166 -19.54 25.57 -16.09
C ASP A 166 -19.03 26.74 -15.24
N LEU A 167 -18.21 27.58 -15.87
CA LEU A 167 -17.80 28.86 -15.31
C LEU A 167 -18.96 29.86 -15.41
N LYS A 168 -19.50 30.30 -14.29
CA LYS A 168 -20.66 31.21 -14.23
C LYS A 168 -20.23 32.64 -13.90
N VAL A 169 -20.66 33.61 -14.70
CA VAL A 169 -20.50 35.02 -14.41
C VAL A 169 -21.46 35.38 -13.27
N LYS A 170 -20.92 35.94 -12.19
CA LYS A 170 -21.71 36.43 -11.02
C LYS A 170 -21.95 37.92 -11.11
N SER A 171 -20.94 38.70 -11.46
CA SER A 171 -21.04 40.11 -11.68
C SER A 171 -20.03 40.57 -12.73
N PHE A 172 -20.38 41.63 -13.46
CA PHE A 172 -19.52 42.22 -14.47
C PHE A 172 -19.78 43.74 -14.52
N ASN A 173 -18.73 44.52 -14.37
CA ASN A 173 -18.74 45.98 -14.53
C ASN A 173 -17.40 46.44 -15.14
N PHE A 174 -17.24 47.75 -15.34
CA PHE A 174 -16.02 48.28 -15.99
C PHE A 174 -14.71 48.09 -15.20
N SER A 175 -14.79 47.84 -13.89
CA SER A 175 -13.60 47.72 -13.03
C SER A 175 -13.32 46.26 -12.64
N GLU A 176 -14.34 45.43 -12.53
CA GLU A 176 -14.25 44.11 -11.96
C GLU A 176 -15.20 43.11 -12.66
N ALA A 177 -14.76 41.88 -12.77
CA ALA A 177 -15.59 40.74 -13.13
C ALA A 177 -15.43 39.66 -12.05
N SER A 178 -16.54 39.08 -11.59
CA SER A 178 -16.52 37.92 -10.70
C SER A 178 -17.21 36.70 -11.33
N PHE A 179 -16.62 35.57 -11.10
CA PHE A 179 -17.07 34.28 -11.61
C PHE A 179 -17.16 33.28 -10.46
N GLU A 180 -17.90 32.22 -10.69
CA GLU A 180 -17.97 31.06 -9.84
C GLU A 180 -17.79 29.80 -10.66
N LEU A 181 -16.77 29.00 -10.36
CA LEU A 181 -16.54 27.68 -10.94
C LEU A 181 -16.96 26.62 -9.91
N ALA A 182 -17.89 25.76 -10.30
CA ALA A 182 -18.30 24.63 -9.46
C ALA A 182 -17.32 23.46 -9.65
N MET A 183 -16.66 23.04 -8.56
CA MET A 183 -15.84 21.83 -8.53
C MET A 183 -16.60 20.74 -7.77
N GLN A 184 -16.90 19.63 -8.43
CA GLN A 184 -17.52 18.48 -7.82
C GLN A 184 -16.47 17.47 -7.43
N ILE A 185 -16.47 17.04 -6.17
CA ILE A 185 -15.50 16.10 -5.63
C ILE A 185 -16.26 14.89 -5.08
N THR A 186 -16.01 13.74 -5.66
CA THR A 186 -16.62 12.46 -5.26
C THR A 186 -15.65 11.66 -4.44
N ASN A 187 -16.05 11.28 -3.24
CA ASN A 187 -15.33 10.30 -2.42
C ASN A 187 -15.79 8.89 -2.80
N PRO A 188 -14.94 8.06 -3.43
CA PRO A 188 -15.30 6.69 -3.79
C PRO A 188 -15.15 5.69 -2.64
N ASN A 189 -14.72 6.11 -1.46
CA ASN A 189 -14.42 5.23 -0.33
C ASN A 189 -15.62 5.04 0.61
N ASP A 190 -15.60 3.96 1.37
CA ASP A 190 -16.55 3.63 2.43
C ASP A 190 -16.20 4.30 3.78
N PHE A 191 -15.42 5.38 3.73
CA PHE A 191 -15.05 6.21 4.87
C PHE A 191 -14.94 7.67 4.47
N GLY A 192 -15.05 8.57 5.44
CA GLY A 192 -14.99 10.01 5.20
C GLY A 192 -13.60 10.52 4.88
N LEU A 193 -13.51 11.57 4.06
CA LEU A 193 -12.30 12.30 3.72
C LEU A 193 -12.49 13.78 4.07
N ASP A 194 -11.43 14.43 4.51
CA ASP A 194 -11.36 15.86 4.73
C ASP A 194 -10.40 16.49 3.72
N LEU A 195 -10.87 17.49 2.98
CA LEU A 195 -10.02 18.31 2.12
C LEU A 195 -9.70 19.61 2.83
N LYS A 196 -8.42 19.93 2.92
CA LYS A 196 -7.89 21.12 3.60
C LYS A 196 -7.01 21.90 2.64
N ASP A 197 -6.87 23.19 2.93
CA ASP A 197 -5.87 24.03 2.27
C ASP A 197 -5.96 23.99 0.73
N LEU A 198 -7.14 24.25 0.16
CA LEU A 198 -7.32 24.29 -1.29
C LEU A 198 -6.71 25.58 -1.85
N ASP A 199 -5.51 25.48 -2.40
CA ASP A 199 -4.88 26.54 -3.19
C ASP A 199 -5.27 26.39 -4.65
N TYR A 200 -5.57 27.50 -5.34
CA TYR A 200 -5.91 27.46 -6.76
C TYR A 200 -5.42 28.68 -7.53
N LYS A 201 -5.14 28.47 -8.80
CA LYS A 201 -4.72 29.48 -9.74
C LYS A 201 -5.58 29.36 -10.99
N PHE A 202 -6.25 30.43 -11.35
CA PHE A 202 -7.05 30.55 -12.56
C PHE A 202 -6.31 31.34 -13.62
N SER A 203 -6.24 30.81 -14.84
CA SER A 203 -5.61 31.44 -15.98
C SER A 203 -6.58 31.44 -17.17
N MET A 204 -6.53 32.46 -18.02
CA MET A 204 -7.32 32.54 -19.25
C MET A 204 -6.48 33.21 -20.33
N GLY A 205 -6.53 32.67 -21.58
CA GLY A 205 -5.70 33.15 -22.69
C GLY A 205 -4.21 33.06 -22.39
N GLY A 206 -3.77 32.05 -21.64
CA GLY A 206 -2.39 31.86 -21.24
C GLY A 206 -1.87 32.83 -20.15
N GLN A 207 -2.70 33.74 -19.66
CA GLN A 207 -2.35 34.71 -18.60
C GLN A 207 -3.01 34.32 -17.29
N LYS A 208 -2.26 34.48 -16.18
CA LYS A 208 -2.82 34.33 -14.83
C LYS A 208 -3.77 35.48 -14.53
N TRP A 209 -5.01 35.15 -14.23
CA TRP A 209 -6.03 36.12 -13.85
C TRP A 209 -6.16 36.25 -12.33
N PHE A 210 -6.13 35.14 -11.63
CA PHE A 210 -6.39 35.10 -10.21
C PHE A 210 -5.70 33.92 -9.55
N ASP A 211 -5.28 34.07 -8.31
CA ASP A 211 -4.95 32.98 -7.39
C ASP A 211 -5.69 33.20 -6.07
N GLY A 212 -6.08 32.10 -5.48
CA GLY A 212 -6.84 32.14 -4.24
C GLY A 212 -6.61 30.93 -3.39
N ARG A 213 -7.16 30.99 -2.18
CA ARG A 213 -7.10 29.92 -1.22
C ARG A 213 -8.45 29.76 -0.51
N ILE A 214 -8.86 28.52 -0.28
CA ILE A 214 -9.98 28.16 0.57
C ILE A 214 -9.42 27.40 1.77
N ASP A 215 -9.36 28.07 2.92
CA ASP A 215 -8.85 27.51 4.18
C ASP A 215 -9.89 26.63 4.90
N GLN A 216 -11.15 26.74 4.50
CA GLN A 216 -12.21 25.95 5.10
C GLN A 216 -12.08 24.47 4.75
N THR A 217 -12.13 23.59 5.77
CA THR A 217 -12.15 22.15 5.56
C THR A 217 -13.46 21.74 4.87
N VAL A 218 -13.34 21.07 3.73
CA VAL A 218 -14.46 20.46 3.01
C VAL A 218 -14.55 18.99 3.40
N LYS A 219 -15.64 18.61 4.04
CA LYS A 219 -15.90 17.22 4.44
C LYS A 219 -16.59 16.46 3.32
N LEU A 220 -16.01 15.34 2.96
CA LEU A 220 -16.56 14.40 1.98
C LEU A 220 -17.06 13.17 2.74
N GLY A 221 -18.37 12.97 2.79
CA GLY A 221 -18.96 11.74 3.35
C GLY A 221 -18.60 10.50 2.53
N GLU A 222 -18.88 9.35 3.11
CA GLU A 222 -18.70 8.04 2.45
C GLU A 222 -19.53 7.96 1.17
N LYS A 223 -18.93 7.55 0.04
CA LYS A 223 -19.59 7.41 -1.28
C LYS A 223 -20.39 8.65 -1.71
N GLN A 224 -19.99 9.84 -1.26
CA GLN A 224 -20.70 11.09 -1.53
C GLN A 224 -19.95 12.02 -2.47
N THR A 225 -20.72 12.83 -3.20
CA THR A 225 -20.23 13.95 -4.00
C THR A 225 -20.54 15.26 -3.28
N THR A 226 -19.53 16.10 -3.11
CA THR A 226 -19.63 17.44 -2.54
C THR A 226 -19.27 18.48 -3.58
N THR A 227 -20.03 19.56 -3.67
CA THR A 227 -19.73 20.66 -4.58
C THR A 227 -19.02 21.78 -3.83
N VAL A 228 -17.83 22.14 -4.28
CA VAL A 228 -17.06 23.28 -3.80
C VAL A 228 -17.19 24.39 -4.84
N LYS A 229 -17.60 25.59 -4.40
CA LYS A 229 -17.67 26.77 -5.25
C LYS A 229 -16.37 27.54 -5.15
N ILE A 230 -15.68 27.68 -6.28
CA ILE A 230 -14.43 28.42 -6.38
C ILE A 230 -14.76 29.83 -6.87
N PRO A 231 -14.64 30.84 -6.01
CA PRO A 231 -14.83 32.23 -6.43
C PRO A 231 -13.59 32.73 -7.17
N VAL A 232 -13.80 33.38 -8.29
CA VAL A 232 -12.75 34.03 -9.08
C VAL A 232 -13.15 35.49 -9.29
N SER A 233 -12.38 36.44 -8.74
CA SER A 233 -12.61 37.87 -8.92
C SER A 233 -11.38 38.51 -9.56
N VAL A 234 -11.59 39.23 -10.66
CA VAL A 234 -10.53 39.85 -11.44
C VAL A 234 -10.75 41.31 -11.70
N SER A 235 -9.70 42.12 -11.53
CA SER A 235 -9.73 43.53 -11.93
C SER A 235 -9.46 43.65 -13.42
N LEU A 236 -10.45 44.15 -14.16
CA LEU A 236 -10.37 44.33 -15.60
C LEU A 236 -9.35 45.41 -16.02
N MET A 237 -9.06 46.34 -15.13
CA MET A 237 -8.03 47.38 -15.37
C MET A 237 -6.62 46.75 -15.45
N LYS A 238 -6.38 45.62 -14.81
CA LYS A 238 -5.09 44.91 -14.85
C LYS A 238 -4.96 44.00 -16.05
N LEU A 239 -6.07 43.50 -16.60
CA LEU A 239 -6.09 42.50 -17.66
C LEU A 239 -6.19 43.08 -19.07
N GLY A 240 -6.53 44.34 -19.20
CA GLY A 240 -6.63 45.02 -20.48
C GLY A 240 -7.88 44.72 -21.32
N SER A 241 -8.02 45.36 -22.48
CA SER A 241 -9.19 45.35 -23.34
C SER A 241 -9.53 43.92 -23.91
N GLY A 242 -8.52 43.06 -24.08
CA GLY A 242 -8.73 41.72 -24.59
C GLY A 242 -9.58 40.86 -23.65
N ALA A 243 -9.30 40.92 -22.34
CA ALA A 243 -10.06 40.19 -21.33
C ALA A 243 -11.51 40.73 -21.23
N PHE A 244 -11.70 42.04 -21.26
CA PHE A 244 -13.01 42.66 -21.28
C PHE A 244 -13.86 42.15 -22.45
N ASN A 245 -13.31 42.09 -23.67
CA ASN A 245 -13.98 41.61 -24.86
C ASN A 245 -14.34 40.13 -24.78
N ALA A 246 -13.46 39.30 -24.20
CA ALA A 246 -13.71 37.87 -24.01
C ALA A 246 -14.89 37.64 -23.05
N ILE A 247 -14.94 38.37 -21.93
CA ILE A 247 -16.01 38.28 -20.95
C ILE A 247 -17.33 38.77 -21.56
N GLN A 248 -17.33 39.90 -22.26
CA GLN A 248 -18.51 40.46 -22.90
C GLN A 248 -19.14 39.54 -23.94
N LYS A 249 -18.30 38.79 -24.69
CA LYS A 249 -18.76 37.81 -25.68
C LYS A 249 -19.23 36.49 -25.06
N GLY A 250 -19.02 36.28 -23.76
CA GLY A 250 -19.34 35.02 -23.09
C GLY A 250 -18.51 33.83 -23.57
N ASN A 251 -17.37 34.07 -24.20
CA ASN A 251 -16.52 33.02 -24.77
C ASN A 251 -15.43 32.63 -23.76
N PHE A 252 -15.73 31.61 -22.94
CA PHE A 252 -14.85 31.12 -21.86
C PHE A 252 -14.27 29.74 -22.19
N THR A 253 -13.79 29.53 -23.42
CA THR A 253 -13.29 28.22 -23.85
C THR A 253 -11.78 28.05 -23.68
N ASP A 254 -11.05 29.12 -23.39
CA ASP A 254 -9.58 29.10 -23.24
C ASP A 254 -9.19 29.49 -21.80
N TYR A 255 -9.57 28.64 -20.85
CA TYR A 255 -9.15 28.83 -19.46
C TYR A 255 -8.56 27.56 -18.86
N SER A 256 -7.77 27.72 -17.82
CA SER A 256 -7.24 26.62 -17.00
C SER A 256 -7.33 26.93 -15.53
N LEU A 257 -7.50 25.88 -14.74
CA LEU A 257 -7.43 25.90 -13.30
C LEU A 257 -6.37 24.90 -12.84
N ASP A 258 -5.34 25.42 -12.18
CA ASP A 258 -4.41 24.61 -11.41
C ASP A 258 -4.85 24.71 -9.94
N ALA A 259 -5.06 23.58 -9.29
CA ALA A 259 -5.43 23.54 -7.89
C ALA A 259 -4.62 22.48 -7.15
N ASN A 260 -4.47 22.67 -5.84
CA ASN A 260 -3.84 21.70 -4.97
C ASN A 260 -4.56 21.69 -3.64
N PHE A 261 -4.91 20.54 -3.13
CA PHE A 261 -5.46 20.40 -1.81
C PHE A 261 -4.78 19.30 -1.01
N LYS A 262 -4.84 19.44 0.30
CA LYS A 262 -4.34 18.45 1.24
C LYS A 262 -5.47 17.54 1.66
N LEU A 263 -5.31 16.25 1.35
CA LEU A 263 -6.23 15.21 1.78
C LEU A 263 -5.88 14.79 3.21
N ASP A 264 -6.87 14.68 4.07
CA ASP A 264 -6.76 14.10 5.40
C ASP A 264 -7.84 13.02 5.60
N SER A 265 -7.54 12.02 6.40
CA SER A 265 -8.44 10.90 6.64
C SER A 265 -8.08 10.19 7.93
N THR A 266 -9.04 9.45 8.48
CA THR A 266 -8.80 8.45 9.51
C THR A 266 -8.00 7.26 8.99
N TYR A 267 -7.94 7.07 7.65
CA TYR A 267 -7.12 6.05 7.01
C TYR A 267 -5.66 6.52 6.93
N PRO A 268 -4.71 5.90 7.66
CA PRO A 268 -3.35 6.44 7.83
C PRO A 268 -2.60 6.70 6.53
N ALA A 269 -2.82 5.84 5.51
CA ALA A 269 -2.12 5.93 4.23
C ALA A 269 -2.54 7.13 3.36
N LEU A 270 -3.68 7.78 3.66
CA LEU A 270 -4.16 8.99 2.97
C LEU A 270 -3.90 10.27 3.75
N LYS A 271 -3.29 10.16 4.93
CA LYS A 271 -3.07 11.32 5.79
C LYS A 271 -2.02 12.26 5.20
N ASN A 272 -2.39 13.55 5.08
CA ASN A 272 -1.53 14.63 4.56
C ASN A 272 -1.11 14.47 3.08
N LEU A 273 -1.85 13.67 2.30
CA LEU A 273 -1.57 13.50 0.88
C LEU A 273 -1.90 14.77 0.10
N GLN A 274 -0.97 15.27 -0.72
CA GLN A 274 -1.18 16.41 -1.62
C GLN A 274 -1.77 15.92 -2.94
N ILE A 275 -2.88 16.51 -3.36
CA ILE A 275 -3.58 16.17 -4.59
C ILE A 275 -3.53 17.38 -5.54
N PRO A 276 -2.63 17.37 -6.52
CA PRO A 276 -2.61 18.37 -7.58
C PRO A 276 -3.71 18.08 -8.59
N ILE A 277 -4.36 19.14 -9.05
CA ILE A 277 -5.40 19.11 -10.08
C ILE A 277 -5.01 20.09 -11.17
N HIS A 278 -5.11 19.65 -12.40
CA HIS A 278 -5.04 20.50 -13.57
C HIS A 278 -6.31 20.30 -14.40
N TYR A 279 -7.00 21.38 -14.69
CA TYR A 279 -8.20 21.39 -15.51
C TYR A 279 -8.10 22.41 -16.63
N ALA A 280 -8.34 21.99 -17.86
CA ALA A 280 -8.54 22.83 -19.02
C ALA A 280 -9.69 22.20 -19.83
N PRO A 281 -10.81 22.93 -20.10
CA PRO A 281 -11.99 22.38 -20.78
C PRO A 281 -11.74 22.10 -22.27
#